data_21b760e2ab6196f487e1e8217bda0833
#
_entry.id   21b760e2ab6196f487e1e8217bda0833
#
_cell.length_a   1.000
_cell.length_b   1.000
_cell.length_c   1.000
_cell.angle_alpha   90.00
_cell.angle_beta   90.00
_cell.angle_gamma   90.00
#
_symmetry.space_group_name_H-M   'P 1'
#
loop_
_entity.id
_entity.type
_entity.pdbx_description
1 polymer ?
#
loop_
_entity_poly.entity_id
_entity_poly.type
_entity_poly.pdbx_seq_one_letter_code
_entity_poly.pdbx_strand_id
1 'polypeptide(L)'
;MLKKQDGDLLQLEILMIVLGAVLLVLCILVIVIFPPGDTPKAPEPTEPAPTFAAPEPNPYGPEDFAEVNGYLACVTGPYSMGVDVSEFHGAINWEKAKNAGVSFVFIRVGGRGWGQEGRLYPDSKAQEYYEGAKAAGLQVGAYFFSQAVTVTEALEEANYTLDLIEGWELDLPVVYDWEYVNASARTAKVRARDLTDCTLAFCDAIQDAGHEAMVYFNVSQGRDLLYLEELTIYPFWLAMYESPMNYQYEVEYWQYTRFGSVPGIPGNADINLRLPKRPIV
;
A
#
# COMPACT_ATOMS: atom_id res chain seq x y z
N MET A 1 28.59 -54.53 -72.50
CA MET A 1 28.45 -54.36 -71.05
C MET A 1 29.13 -53.08 -70.51
N LEU A 2 30.24 -52.65 -71.03
CA LEU A 2 30.99 -51.50 -70.55
C LEU A 2 30.27 -50.13 -70.64
N LYS A 3 29.50 -49.83 -71.69
CA LYS A 3 28.80 -48.55 -71.87
C LYS A 3 27.69 -48.26 -70.87
N LYS A 4 27.14 -49.30 -70.20
CA LYS A 4 26.08 -49.11 -69.19
C LYS A 4 26.66 -48.73 -67.83
N GLN A 5 27.87 -49.21 -67.54
CA GLN A 5 28.57 -48.95 -66.29
C GLN A 5 29.08 -47.52 -66.21
N ASP A 6 29.51 -46.91 -67.32
CA ASP A 6 29.97 -45.49 -67.36
C ASP A 6 28.80 -44.52 -67.21
N GLY A 7 27.58 -44.87 -67.67
CA GLY A 7 26.38 -44.06 -67.49
C GLY A 7 25.89 -44.03 -66.02
N ASP A 8 25.98 -45.18 -65.36
CA ASP A 8 25.55 -45.29 -63.95
C ASP A 8 26.53 -44.54 -63.01
N LEU A 9 27.83 -44.59 -63.35
CA LEU A 9 28.87 -43.84 -62.61
C LEU A 9 28.68 -42.30 -62.74
N LEU A 10 28.42 -41.85 -63.95
CA LEU A 10 28.18 -40.43 -64.24
C LEU A 10 26.93 -39.92 -63.54
N GLN A 11 25.87 -40.74 -63.48
CA GLN A 11 24.66 -40.39 -62.76
C GLN A 11 24.89 -40.30 -61.22
N LEU A 12 25.71 -41.18 -60.67
CA LEU A 12 26.12 -41.19 -59.28
C LEU A 12 26.94 -39.94 -58.94
N GLU A 13 27.88 -39.55 -59.78
CA GLU A 13 28.69 -38.33 -59.61
C GLU A 13 27.83 -37.07 -59.68
N ILE A 14 26.88 -36.97 -60.61
CA ILE A 14 25.94 -35.85 -60.69
C ILE A 14 25.04 -35.78 -59.42
N LEU A 15 24.56 -36.95 -58.98
CA LEU A 15 23.74 -37.00 -57.75
C LEU A 15 24.47 -36.51 -56.48
N MET A 16 25.78 -36.92 -56.39
CA MET A 16 26.63 -36.48 -55.25
C MET A 16 26.93 -34.97 -55.31
N ILE A 17 27.14 -34.41 -56.50
CA ILE A 17 27.34 -32.96 -56.69
C ILE A 17 26.09 -32.20 -56.35
N VAL A 18 24.89 -32.66 -56.75
CA VAL A 18 23.59 -32.04 -56.43
C VAL A 18 23.31 -32.13 -54.95
N LEU A 19 23.56 -33.28 -54.32
CA LEU A 19 23.38 -33.47 -52.88
C LEU A 19 24.32 -32.56 -52.09
N GLY A 20 25.58 -32.41 -52.51
CA GLY A 20 26.54 -31.49 -51.91
C GLY A 20 26.10 -30.02 -52.01
N ALA A 21 25.59 -29.61 -53.18
CA ALA A 21 25.07 -28.27 -53.39
C ALA A 21 23.81 -27.98 -52.51
N VAL A 22 22.90 -28.94 -52.40
CA VAL A 22 21.72 -28.83 -51.54
C VAL A 22 22.11 -28.73 -50.06
N LEU A 23 23.08 -29.53 -49.61
CA LEU A 23 23.61 -29.45 -48.25
C LEU A 23 24.28 -28.10 -47.96
N LEU A 24 25.04 -27.56 -48.92
CA LEU A 24 25.69 -26.26 -48.80
C LEU A 24 24.63 -25.13 -48.67
N VAL A 25 23.59 -25.18 -49.50
CA VAL A 25 22.47 -24.20 -49.44
C VAL A 25 21.74 -24.32 -48.12
N LEU A 26 21.50 -25.53 -47.63
CA LEU A 26 20.87 -25.73 -46.31
C LEU A 26 21.74 -25.20 -45.15
N CYS A 27 23.04 -25.43 -45.20
CA CYS A 27 23.98 -24.86 -44.21
C CYS A 27 23.98 -23.33 -44.23
N ILE A 28 23.99 -22.71 -45.43
CA ILE A 28 23.93 -21.26 -45.59
C ILE A 28 22.56 -20.74 -45.07
N LEU A 29 21.46 -21.42 -45.36
CA LEU A 29 20.13 -21.07 -44.89
C LEU A 29 20.06 -21.15 -43.36
N VAL A 30 20.66 -22.17 -42.75
CA VAL A 30 20.72 -22.30 -41.26
C VAL A 30 21.52 -21.14 -40.65
N ILE A 31 22.65 -20.75 -41.28
CA ILE A 31 23.45 -19.62 -40.79
C ILE A 31 22.73 -18.27 -40.98
N VAL A 32 21.92 -18.13 -42.04
CA VAL A 32 21.16 -16.91 -42.31
C VAL A 32 19.90 -16.81 -41.39
N ILE A 33 19.22 -17.96 -41.17
CA ILE A 33 18.02 -18.00 -40.32
C ILE A 33 18.40 -18.03 -38.82
N PHE A 34 19.52 -18.66 -38.50
CA PHE A 34 20.08 -18.72 -37.14
C PHE A 34 21.51 -18.20 -37.18
N PRO A 35 21.71 -16.87 -37.28
CA PRO A 35 23.06 -16.33 -37.17
C PRO A 35 23.70 -16.87 -35.89
N PRO A 36 24.99 -17.21 -35.89
CA PRO A 36 25.68 -17.60 -34.67
C PRO A 36 25.41 -16.51 -33.64
N GLY A 37 24.62 -16.86 -32.65
CA GLY A 37 24.13 -15.91 -31.65
C GLY A 37 25.33 -15.22 -31.03
N ASP A 38 25.20 -13.93 -30.82
CA ASP A 38 26.08 -13.20 -29.91
C ASP A 38 26.27 -14.08 -28.68
N THR A 39 27.50 -14.29 -28.28
CA THR A 39 27.81 -14.94 -27.00
C THR A 39 26.94 -14.28 -25.96
N PRO A 40 26.18 -15.01 -25.12
CA PRO A 40 25.35 -14.40 -24.10
C PRO A 40 26.23 -13.39 -23.35
N LYS A 41 25.90 -12.11 -23.49
CA LYS A 41 26.56 -11.04 -22.74
C LYS A 41 26.44 -11.49 -21.27
N ALA A 42 27.59 -11.62 -20.59
CA ALA A 42 27.54 -11.91 -19.16
C ALA A 42 26.51 -10.98 -18.53
N PRO A 43 25.63 -11.47 -17.65
CA PRO A 43 24.65 -10.61 -17.00
C PRO A 43 25.41 -9.41 -16.46
N GLU A 44 24.96 -8.21 -16.82
CA GLU A 44 25.49 -6.99 -16.22
C GLU A 44 25.39 -7.17 -14.71
N PRO A 45 26.37 -6.69 -13.93
CA PRO A 45 26.26 -6.74 -12.48
C PRO A 45 24.91 -6.13 -12.12
N THR A 46 24.00 -6.93 -11.58
CA THR A 46 22.76 -6.44 -11.02
C THR A 46 23.17 -5.42 -9.96
N GLU A 47 22.69 -4.20 -10.07
CA GLU A 47 22.85 -3.23 -8.98
C GLU A 47 22.47 -3.94 -7.66
N PRO A 48 23.28 -3.77 -6.61
CA PRO A 48 22.92 -4.36 -5.32
C PRO A 48 21.50 -3.91 -4.99
N ALA A 49 20.66 -4.85 -4.54
CA ALA A 49 19.31 -4.52 -4.11
C ALA A 49 19.37 -3.36 -3.10
N PRO A 50 18.47 -2.39 -3.17
CA PRO A 50 18.45 -1.27 -2.25
C PRO A 50 18.44 -1.82 -0.82
N THR A 51 19.33 -1.30 0.02
CA THR A 51 19.37 -1.66 1.45
C THR A 51 18.51 -0.65 2.18
N PHE A 52 17.37 -1.08 2.70
CA PHE A 52 16.50 -0.25 3.50
C PHE A 52 16.92 -0.30 4.97
N ALA A 53 16.84 0.82 5.67
CA ALA A 53 17.01 0.86 7.11
C ALA A 53 15.77 0.27 7.80
N ALA A 54 15.96 -0.46 8.89
CA ALA A 54 14.83 -0.88 9.72
C ALA A 54 14.06 0.34 10.24
N PRO A 55 12.74 0.23 10.46
CA PRO A 55 11.99 1.29 11.12
C PRO A 55 12.59 1.63 12.50
N GLU A 56 12.51 2.90 12.89
CA GLU A 56 13.02 3.35 14.19
C GLU A 56 12.31 2.62 15.35
N PRO A 57 13.04 2.30 16.43
CA PRO A 57 12.41 1.70 17.61
C PRO A 57 11.35 2.61 18.21
N ASN A 58 10.29 2.02 18.76
CA ASN A 58 9.25 2.78 19.46
C ASN A 58 9.79 3.41 20.74
N PRO A 59 9.74 4.74 20.89
CA PRO A 59 10.20 5.40 22.11
C PRO A 59 9.19 5.37 23.26
N TYR A 60 8.00 4.75 23.06
CA TYR A 60 6.92 4.66 24.05
C TYR A 60 6.75 3.22 24.52
N GLY A 61 6.60 3.05 25.84
CA GLY A 61 6.26 1.79 26.49
C GLY A 61 4.92 1.83 27.21
N PRO A 62 4.47 0.71 27.77
CA PRO A 62 3.19 0.64 28.52
C PRO A 62 3.09 1.67 29.64
N GLU A 63 4.20 1.98 30.31
CA GLU A 63 4.32 2.94 31.41
C GLU A 63 4.06 4.40 31.01
N ASP A 64 4.13 4.70 29.72
CA ASP A 64 3.84 6.06 29.22
C ASP A 64 2.35 6.38 29.16
N PHE A 65 1.48 5.40 29.33
CA PHE A 65 0.05 5.55 29.13
C PHE A 65 -0.77 5.20 30.37
N ALA A 66 -1.81 5.99 30.62
CA ALA A 66 -2.80 5.72 31.67
C ALA A 66 -4.18 6.20 31.22
N GLU A 67 -5.23 5.67 31.85
CA GLU A 67 -6.59 6.16 31.66
C GLU A 67 -6.79 7.48 32.40
N VAL A 68 -7.23 8.51 31.68
CA VAL A 68 -7.56 9.83 32.21
C VAL A 68 -8.92 10.25 31.65
N ASN A 69 -9.87 10.52 32.53
CA ASN A 69 -11.25 10.93 32.18
C ASN A 69 -11.98 9.96 31.24
N GLY A 70 -11.70 8.66 31.35
CA GLY A 70 -12.30 7.62 30.51
C GLY A 70 -11.65 7.39 29.13
N TYR A 71 -10.51 8.04 28.87
CA TYR A 71 -9.72 7.87 27.65
C TYR A 71 -8.28 7.53 27.99
N LEU A 72 -7.63 6.79 27.09
CA LEU A 72 -6.20 6.59 27.18
C LEU A 72 -5.46 7.89 26.90
N ALA A 73 -4.47 8.20 27.72
CA ALA A 73 -3.65 9.41 27.63
C ALA A 73 -2.18 9.07 27.75
N CYS A 74 -1.31 9.75 27.02
CA CYS A 74 0.14 9.70 27.28
C CYS A 74 0.43 10.59 28.51
N VAL A 75 0.92 9.99 29.59
CA VAL A 75 1.18 10.68 30.85
C VAL A 75 2.61 11.15 31.03
N THR A 76 3.51 10.80 30.10
CA THR A 76 4.93 11.14 30.14
C THR A 76 5.33 12.18 29.08
N GLY A 77 4.37 12.64 28.26
CA GLY A 77 4.64 13.63 27.21
C GLY A 77 3.39 14.17 26.54
N PRO A 78 3.57 15.06 25.58
CA PRO A 78 2.45 15.61 24.80
C PRO A 78 1.80 14.52 23.95
N TYR A 79 0.51 14.65 23.73
CA TYR A 79 -0.29 13.84 22.82
C TYR A 79 -1.50 14.62 22.34
N SER A 80 -2.17 14.12 21.32
CA SER A 80 -3.49 14.58 20.89
C SER A 80 -4.42 13.40 20.76
N MET A 81 -5.68 13.56 21.15
CA MET A 81 -6.72 12.55 20.97
C MET A 81 -7.53 12.87 19.72
N GLY A 82 -7.80 11.89 18.91
CA GLY A 82 -8.65 11.99 17.72
C GLY A 82 -9.52 10.77 17.51
N VAL A 83 -10.30 10.83 16.44
CA VAL A 83 -11.16 9.74 16.00
C VAL A 83 -11.00 9.51 14.52
N ASP A 84 -11.35 8.32 14.04
CA ASP A 84 -11.59 8.13 12.62
C ASP A 84 -13.05 7.74 12.39
N VAL A 85 -13.60 8.22 11.28
CA VAL A 85 -15.03 8.14 11.00
C VAL A 85 -15.33 7.82 9.55
N SER A 86 -16.50 7.21 9.35
CA SER A 86 -17.07 6.91 8.04
C SER A 86 -18.60 7.09 8.08
N GLU A 87 -19.26 6.95 6.96
CA GLU A 87 -20.74 7.06 6.85
C GLU A 87 -21.52 6.23 7.88
N PHE A 88 -20.90 5.20 8.46
CA PHE A 88 -21.53 4.34 9.46
C PHE A 88 -21.77 5.03 10.83
N HIS A 89 -21.12 6.17 11.08
CA HIS A 89 -21.30 6.93 12.33
C HIS A 89 -22.52 7.86 12.31
N GLY A 90 -23.23 8.01 11.17
CA GLY A 90 -24.46 8.79 11.07
C GLY A 90 -24.23 10.30 11.30
N ALA A 91 -25.10 10.95 12.09
CA ALA A 91 -24.98 12.38 12.35
C ALA A 91 -24.06 12.66 13.54
N ILE A 92 -22.96 13.36 13.30
CA ILE A 92 -21.94 13.69 14.32
C ILE A 92 -22.14 15.13 14.81
N ASN A 93 -22.09 15.33 16.13
CA ASN A 93 -22.01 16.66 16.75
C ASN A 93 -20.55 16.97 17.08
N TRP A 94 -19.85 17.63 16.18
CA TRP A 94 -18.43 17.93 16.26
C TRP A 94 -18.06 18.82 17.45
N GLU A 95 -18.90 19.76 17.83
CA GLU A 95 -18.69 20.60 19.03
C GLU A 95 -18.68 19.77 20.32
N LYS A 96 -19.57 18.77 20.42
CA LYS A 96 -19.54 17.85 21.57
C LYS A 96 -18.32 16.97 21.56
N ALA A 97 -17.91 16.47 20.40
CA ALA A 97 -16.70 15.66 20.27
C ALA A 97 -15.45 16.47 20.66
N LYS A 98 -15.33 17.70 20.17
CA LYS A 98 -14.25 18.62 20.56
C LYS A 98 -14.23 18.88 22.06
N ASN A 99 -15.40 19.18 22.67
CA ASN A 99 -15.50 19.43 24.12
C ASN A 99 -15.16 18.18 24.95
N ALA A 100 -15.23 16.98 24.37
CA ALA A 100 -14.79 15.74 25.02
C ALA A 100 -13.27 15.49 24.86
N GLY A 101 -12.54 16.38 24.17
CA GLY A 101 -11.08 16.32 24.01
C GLY A 101 -10.62 15.89 22.63
N VAL A 102 -11.52 15.60 21.68
CA VAL A 102 -11.14 15.31 20.29
C VAL A 102 -10.53 16.57 19.67
N SER A 103 -9.34 16.45 19.11
CA SER A 103 -8.59 17.53 18.47
C SER A 103 -8.34 17.30 16.98
N PHE A 104 -8.46 16.05 16.52
CA PHE A 104 -8.30 15.70 15.11
C PHE A 104 -9.25 14.57 14.68
N VAL A 105 -9.47 14.46 13.39
CA VAL A 105 -10.26 13.40 12.78
C VAL A 105 -9.65 12.94 11.47
N PHE A 106 -9.61 11.62 11.24
CA PHE A 106 -9.45 11.04 9.93
C PHE A 106 -10.83 10.66 9.37
N ILE A 107 -11.14 11.12 8.15
CA ILE A 107 -12.43 10.92 7.50
C ILE A 107 -12.26 9.96 6.35
N ARG A 108 -13.05 8.86 6.31
CA ARG A 108 -13.09 8.02 5.13
C ARG A 108 -13.68 8.80 3.97
N VAL A 109 -12.90 8.95 2.90
CA VAL A 109 -13.39 9.65 1.70
C VAL A 109 -14.02 8.69 0.70
N GLY A 110 -13.61 7.44 0.71
CA GLY A 110 -14.14 6.41 -0.15
C GLY A 110 -13.48 5.07 0.10
N GLY A 111 -13.71 4.13 -0.79
CA GLY A 111 -13.09 2.82 -0.71
C GLY A 111 -13.24 2.01 -1.98
N ARG A 112 -12.59 0.84 -2.00
CA ARG A 112 -12.81 -0.20 -2.99
C ARG A 112 -13.57 -1.37 -2.34
N GLY A 113 -14.59 -1.87 -3.02
CA GLY A 113 -15.37 -3.01 -2.54
C GLY A 113 -14.52 -4.28 -2.43
N TRP A 114 -14.69 -5.05 -1.36
CA TRP A 114 -13.97 -6.30 -1.10
C TRP A 114 -14.43 -7.49 -1.98
N GLY A 115 -15.54 -7.35 -2.71
CA GLY A 115 -16.01 -8.33 -3.70
C GLY A 115 -15.06 -8.42 -4.90
N GLN A 116 -15.19 -9.47 -5.71
CA GLN A 116 -14.30 -9.73 -6.85
C GLN A 116 -14.27 -8.59 -7.88
N GLU A 117 -15.36 -7.83 -8.02
CA GLU A 117 -15.42 -6.70 -8.95
C GLU A 117 -14.58 -5.50 -8.50
N GLY A 118 -14.35 -5.35 -7.19
CA GLY A 118 -13.51 -4.29 -6.63
C GLY A 118 -13.91 -2.87 -7.09
N ARG A 119 -15.20 -2.55 -7.06
CA ARG A 119 -15.69 -1.23 -7.51
C ARG A 119 -15.31 -0.15 -6.51
N LEU A 120 -14.85 0.99 -7.03
CA LEU A 120 -14.65 2.19 -6.24
C LEU A 120 -15.99 2.81 -5.83
N TYR A 121 -16.05 3.37 -4.63
CA TYR A 121 -17.22 4.07 -4.12
C TYR A 121 -16.79 5.25 -3.23
N PRO A 122 -17.53 6.37 -3.26
CA PRO A 122 -17.31 7.47 -2.31
C PRO A 122 -17.96 7.16 -0.96
N ASP A 123 -17.45 7.70 0.11
CA ASP A 123 -18.15 7.73 1.39
C ASP A 123 -19.20 8.85 1.36
N SER A 124 -20.46 8.50 1.61
CA SER A 124 -21.59 9.42 1.45
C SER A 124 -21.62 10.56 2.47
N LYS A 125 -20.82 10.48 3.53
CA LYS A 125 -20.73 11.47 4.60
C LYS A 125 -19.43 12.27 4.59
N ALA A 126 -18.50 11.95 3.72
CA ALA A 126 -17.16 12.55 3.73
C ALA A 126 -17.20 14.09 3.72
N GLN A 127 -17.93 14.70 2.78
CA GLN A 127 -18.02 16.15 2.67
C GLN A 127 -18.70 16.80 3.88
N GLU A 128 -19.83 16.21 4.35
CA GLU A 128 -20.52 16.68 5.54
C GLU A 128 -19.62 16.66 6.77
N TYR A 129 -18.83 15.60 6.93
CA TYR A 129 -17.90 15.46 8.05
C TYR A 129 -16.73 16.42 7.95
N TYR A 130 -16.17 16.60 6.76
CA TYR A 130 -15.11 17.58 6.52
C TYR A 130 -15.56 18.99 6.94
N GLU A 131 -16.69 19.46 6.40
CA GLU A 131 -17.22 20.79 6.71
C GLU A 131 -17.52 20.96 8.20
N GLY A 132 -18.15 19.95 8.81
CA GLY A 132 -18.49 19.99 10.23
C GLY A 132 -17.27 19.97 11.15
N ALA A 133 -16.27 19.14 10.86
CA ALA A 133 -15.04 19.05 11.62
C ALA A 133 -14.21 20.33 11.51
N LYS A 134 -14.06 20.88 10.29
CA LYS A 134 -13.35 22.16 10.07
C LYS A 134 -14.08 23.31 10.73
N ALA A 135 -15.41 23.39 10.67
CA ALA A 135 -16.21 24.41 11.36
C ALA A 135 -16.05 24.36 12.89
N ALA A 136 -15.92 23.15 13.45
CA ALA A 136 -15.61 22.97 14.87
C ALA A 136 -14.13 23.28 15.20
N GLY A 137 -13.26 23.50 14.21
CA GLY A 137 -11.84 23.78 14.36
C GLY A 137 -11.04 22.54 14.79
N LEU A 138 -11.40 21.36 14.29
CA LEU A 138 -10.61 20.14 14.39
C LEU A 138 -9.59 20.09 13.25
N GLN A 139 -8.46 19.43 13.48
CA GLN A 139 -7.55 19.06 12.40
C GLN A 139 -8.13 17.88 11.62
N VAL A 140 -8.05 17.95 10.29
CA VAL A 140 -8.68 16.96 9.42
C VAL A 140 -7.63 16.28 8.54
N GLY A 141 -7.66 14.94 8.51
CA GLY A 141 -7.03 14.08 7.53
C GLY A 141 -8.07 13.24 6.81
N ALA A 142 -7.62 12.53 5.78
CA ALA A 142 -8.48 11.65 4.99
C ALA A 142 -7.92 10.23 4.99
N TYR A 143 -8.80 9.22 4.87
CA TYR A 143 -8.35 7.87 4.57
C TYR A 143 -9.18 7.22 3.48
N PHE A 144 -8.55 6.31 2.74
CA PHE A 144 -9.20 5.53 1.71
C PHE A 144 -9.14 4.05 2.07
N PHE A 145 -10.32 3.40 2.20
CA PHE A 145 -10.42 1.98 2.47
C PHE A 145 -10.04 1.17 1.23
N SER A 146 -8.81 0.72 1.19
CA SER A 146 -8.23 0.03 0.04
C SER A 146 -8.53 -1.48 0.06
N GLN A 147 -8.79 -1.98 -1.13
CA GLN A 147 -8.82 -3.42 -1.42
C GLN A 147 -8.04 -3.71 -2.72
N ALA A 148 -7.04 -2.88 -3.03
CA ALA A 148 -6.17 -3.10 -4.18
C ALA A 148 -5.38 -4.39 -4.06
N VAL A 149 -5.22 -5.09 -5.18
CA VAL A 149 -4.42 -6.31 -5.31
C VAL A 149 -3.31 -6.17 -6.36
N THR A 150 -3.23 -5.00 -7.01
CA THR A 150 -2.20 -4.63 -7.98
C THR A 150 -1.85 -3.16 -7.85
N VAL A 151 -0.63 -2.79 -8.25
CA VAL A 151 -0.16 -1.40 -8.33
C VAL A 151 -1.09 -0.53 -9.18
N THR A 152 -1.61 -1.04 -10.28
CA THR A 152 -2.57 -0.30 -11.13
C THR A 152 -3.82 0.08 -10.34
N GLU A 153 -4.37 -0.85 -9.55
CA GLU A 153 -5.53 -0.56 -8.71
C GLU A 153 -5.22 0.43 -7.58
N ALA A 154 -4.03 0.34 -6.98
CA ALA A 154 -3.60 1.29 -5.96
C ALA A 154 -3.46 2.72 -6.53
N LEU A 155 -2.97 2.86 -7.76
CA LEU A 155 -2.93 4.15 -8.46
C LEU A 155 -4.34 4.66 -8.84
N GLU A 156 -5.27 3.77 -9.22
CA GLU A 156 -6.68 4.13 -9.42
C GLU A 156 -7.30 4.65 -8.11
N GLU A 157 -7.01 3.99 -6.98
CA GLU A 157 -7.49 4.41 -5.66
C GLU A 157 -6.91 5.76 -5.26
N ALA A 158 -5.60 5.99 -5.49
CA ALA A 158 -4.96 7.28 -5.21
C ALA A 158 -5.59 8.42 -6.02
N ASN A 159 -5.75 8.25 -7.35
CA ASN A 159 -6.38 9.25 -8.19
C ASN A 159 -7.82 9.51 -7.76
N TYR A 160 -8.59 8.46 -7.47
CA TYR A 160 -9.96 8.61 -6.99
C TYR A 160 -10.04 9.32 -5.64
N THR A 161 -9.08 9.06 -4.74
CA THR A 161 -8.94 9.76 -3.46
C THR A 161 -8.70 11.26 -3.68
N LEU A 162 -7.78 11.62 -4.60
CA LEU A 162 -7.48 13.01 -4.94
C LEU A 162 -8.70 13.73 -5.52
N ASP A 163 -9.48 13.08 -6.39
CA ASP A 163 -10.72 13.62 -6.91
C ASP A 163 -11.75 13.88 -5.78
N LEU A 164 -11.86 12.97 -4.80
CA LEU A 164 -12.79 13.08 -3.67
C LEU A 164 -12.43 14.19 -2.69
N ILE A 165 -11.15 14.50 -2.52
CA ILE A 165 -10.67 15.57 -1.63
C ILE A 165 -10.35 16.87 -2.37
N GLU A 166 -10.74 17.00 -3.64
CA GLU A 166 -10.52 18.24 -4.40
C GLU A 166 -11.13 19.45 -3.65
N GLY A 167 -10.29 20.46 -3.42
CA GLY A 167 -10.67 21.67 -2.68
C GLY A 167 -10.67 21.55 -1.16
N TRP A 168 -10.30 20.38 -0.59
CA TRP A 168 -10.11 20.25 0.86
C TRP A 168 -8.76 20.84 1.30
N GLU A 169 -8.78 21.54 2.42
CA GLU A 169 -7.57 22.00 3.12
C GLU A 169 -7.29 21.03 4.27
N LEU A 170 -6.52 19.97 3.97
CA LEU A 170 -6.14 18.96 4.97
C LEU A 170 -5.04 19.48 5.88
N ASP A 171 -5.17 19.20 7.18
CA ASP A 171 -4.18 19.50 8.21
C ASP A 171 -3.31 18.28 8.55
N LEU A 172 -3.74 17.11 8.12
CA LEU A 172 -3.17 15.80 8.42
C LEU A 172 -3.05 14.98 7.13
N PRO A 173 -2.28 13.88 7.14
CA PRO A 173 -2.05 13.07 5.94
C PRO A 173 -3.30 12.48 5.31
N VAL A 174 -3.14 12.07 4.04
CA VAL A 174 -4.02 11.11 3.34
C VAL A 174 -3.49 9.72 3.59
N VAL A 175 -4.35 8.83 4.07
CA VAL A 175 -3.96 7.52 4.58
C VAL A 175 -4.35 6.40 3.64
N TYR A 176 -3.39 5.52 3.34
CA TYR A 176 -3.65 4.23 2.71
C TYR A 176 -4.08 3.24 3.77
N ASP A 177 -5.37 2.88 3.78
CA ASP A 177 -6.00 1.96 4.74
C ASP A 177 -6.40 0.67 4.03
N TRP A 178 -5.45 -0.26 3.91
CA TRP A 178 -5.73 -1.59 3.38
C TRP A 178 -6.00 -2.57 4.51
N GLU A 179 -7.15 -3.27 4.45
CA GLU A 179 -7.52 -4.22 5.48
C GLU A 179 -7.86 -5.60 4.91
N TYR A 180 -7.48 -6.63 5.66
CA TYR A 180 -7.97 -7.98 5.43
C TYR A 180 -9.42 -8.09 5.91
N VAL A 181 -10.35 -8.34 4.99
CA VAL A 181 -11.79 -8.44 5.34
C VAL A 181 -12.16 -9.86 5.74
N ASN A 182 -11.93 -10.84 4.86
CA ASN A 182 -12.23 -12.26 5.11
C ASN A 182 -11.61 -13.16 4.02
N ALA A 183 -11.72 -14.49 4.21
CA ALA A 183 -11.14 -15.48 3.29
C ALA A 183 -11.79 -15.52 1.89
N SER A 184 -12.95 -14.90 1.68
CA SER A 184 -13.62 -14.82 0.37
C SER A 184 -13.41 -13.47 -0.33
N ALA A 185 -12.79 -12.53 0.36
CA ALA A 185 -12.46 -11.23 -0.23
C ALA A 185 -11.43 -11.37 -1.36
N ARG A 186 -11.43 -10.42 -2.28
CA ARG A 186 -10.46 -10.35 -3.38
C ARG A 186 -9.01 -10.29 -2.89
N THR A 187 -8.80 -9.69 -1.72
CA THR A 187 -7.52 -9.49 -1.04
C THR A 187 -7.03 -10.69 -0.23
N ALA A 188 -7.82 -11.77 -0.13
CA ALA A 188 -7.53 -12.91 0.76
C ALA A 188 -6.19 -13.61 0.50
N LYS A 189 -5.61 -13.46 -0.69
CA LYS A 189 -4.35 -14.11 -1.11
C LYS A 189 -3.27 -13.10 -1.54
N VAL A 190 -3.41 -11.85 -1.15
CA VAL A 190 -2.38 -10.83 -1.43
C VAL A 190 -1.08 -11.21 -0.73
N ARG A 191 0.02 -11.13 -1.45
CA ARG A 191 1.36 -11.40 -0.91
C ARG A 191 1.95 -10.12 -0.34
N ALA A 192 2.87 -10.25 0.62
CA ALA A 192 3.54 -9.11 1.23
C ALA A 192 4.17 -8.16 0.20
N ARG A 193 4.82 -8.71 -0.85
CA ARG A 193 5.42 -7.88 -1.91
C ARG A 193 4.37 -7.07 -2.65
N ASP A 194 3.26 -7.71 -3.05
CA ASP A 194 2.20 -7.04 -3.81
C ASP A 194 1.54 -5.93 -2.98
N LEU A 195 1.30 -6.18 -1.68
CA LEU A 195 0.73 -5.16 -0.80
C LEU A 195 1.69 -4.00 -0.55
N THR A 196 2.97 -4.28 -0.32
CA THR A 196 3.98 -3.22 -0.14
C THR A 196 4.10 -2.37 -1.41
N ASP A 197 4.12 -3.00 -2.60
CA ASP A 197 4.15 -2.27 -3.88
C ASP A 197 2.90 -1.41 -4.09
N CYS A 198 1.71 -1.92 -3.72
CA CYS A 198 0.47 -1.13 -3.75
C CYS A 198 0.52 0.06 -2.79
N THR A 199 1.03 -0.17 -1.57
CA THR A 199 1.17 0.88 -0.55
C THR A 199 2.10 1.99 -1.03
N LEU A 200 3.27 1.64 -1.56
CA LEU A 200 4.21 2.60 -2.15
C LEU A 200 3.55 3.40 -3.27
N ALA A 201 2.91 2.71 -4.23
CA ALA A 201 2.30 3.36 -5.38
C ALA A 201 1.19 4.36 -5.00
N PHE A 202 0.34 4.01 -4.03
CA PHE A 202 -0.68 4.93 -3.52
C PHE A 202 -0.03 6.13 -2.84
N CYS A 203 0.87 5.89 -1.89
CA CYS A 203 1.49 6.94 -1.08
C CYS A 203 2.34 7.89 -1.92
N ASP A 204 3.12 7.37 -2.89
CA ASP A 204 3.89 8.18 -3.82
C ASP A 204 2.97 9.09 -4.66
N ALA A 205 1.86 8.56 -5.20
CA ALA A 205 0.92 9.34 -5.98
C ALA A 205 0.26 10.48 -5.16
N ILE A 206 -0.04 10.23 -3.88
CA ILE A 206 -0.56 11.24 -2.95
C ILE A 206 0.50 12.32 -2.68
N GLN A 207 1.77 11.93 -2.49
CA GLN A 207 2.86 12.90 -2.29
C GLN A 207 3.16 13.71 -3.54
N ASP A 208 3.14 13.08 -4.71
CA ASP A 208 3.34 13.76 -6.00
C ASP A 208 2.26 14.82 -6.27
N ALA A 209 1.05 14.62 -5.72
CA ALA A 209 -0.04 15.60 -5.75
C ALA A 209 0.10 16.71 -4.69
N GLY A 210 1.13 16.66 -3.83
CA GLY A 210 1.42 17.70 -2.83
C GLY A 210 0.77 17.50 -1.47
N HIS A 211 0.23 16.30 -1.19
CA HIS A 211 -0.31 15.95 0.12
C HIS A 211 0.70 15.10 0.91
N GLU A 212 0.61 15.13 2.23
CA GLU A 212 1.30 14.15 3.06
C GLU A 212 0.58 12.80 2.96
N ALA A 213 1.34 11.70 2.79
CA ALA A 213 0.81 10.34 2.79
C ALA A 213 1.16 9.61 4.08
N MET A 214 0.31 8.67 4.51
CA MET A 214 0.52 7.85 5.71
C MET A 214 0.03 6.41 5.47
N VAL A 215 0.64 5.46 6.15
CA VAL A 215 0.28 4.04 6.05
C VAL A 215 -0.41 3.59 7.33
N TYR A 216 -1.67 3.11 7.20
CA TYR A 216 -2.38 2.42 8.27
C TYR A 216 -2.17 0.92 8.18
N PHE A 217 -1.97 0.27 9.32
CA PHE A 217 -1.91 -1.18 9.42
C PHE A 217 -2.18 -1.65 10.86
N ASN A 218 -2.64 -2.90 11.01
CA ASN A 218 -2.66 -3.56 12.30
C ASN A 218 -1.40 -4.39 12.53
N VAL A 219 -1.18 -4.85 13.77
CA VAL A 219 0.03 -5.59 14.17
C VAL A 219 0.33 -6.81 13.27
N SER A 220 -0.71 -7.55 12.86
CA SER A 220 -0.50 -8.73 12.00
C SER A 220 -0.12 -8.35 10.57
N GLN A 221 -0.70 -7.30 10.02
CA GLN A 221 -0.34 -6.78 8.70
C GLN A 221 1.10 -6.27 8.67
N GLY A 222 1.49 -5.46 9.67
CA GLY A 222 2.86 -4.95 9.77
C GLY A 222 3.90 -6.05 9.94
N ARG A 223 3.54 -7.19 10.57
CA ARG A 223 4.44 -8.33 10.74
C ARG A 223 4.52 -9.24 9.51
N ASP A 224 3.38 -9.52 8.85
CA ASP A 224 3.24 -10.63 7.93
C ASP A 224 3.04 -10.21 6.47
N LEU A 225 2.57 -8.97 6.23
CA LEU A 225 2.10 -8.51 4.92
C LEU A 225 2.75 -7.21 4.42
N LEU A 226 3.61 -6.55 5.21
CA LEU A 226 4.29 -5.33 4.80
C LEU A 226 5.79 -5.45 5.03
N TYR A 227 6.58 -5.02 4.07
CA TYR A 227 8.00 -4.75 4.24
C TYR A 227 8.17 -3.34 4.79
N LEU A 228 7.99 -3.19 6.11
CA LEU A 228 7.97 -1.88 6.77
C LEU A 228 9.24 -1.07 6.57
N GLU A 229 10.38 -1.74 6.39
CA GLU A 229 11.66 -1.10 6.07
C GLU A 229 11.65 -0.32 4.76
N GLU A 230 10.78 -0.69 3.80
CA GLU A 230 10.61 0.03 2.53
C GLU A 230 9.63 1.21 2.66
N LEU A 231 8.86 1.27 3.74
CA LEU A 231 7.80 2.24 3.98
C LEU A 231 8.18 3.34 5.00
N THR A 232 9.42 3.34 5.51
CA THR A 232 9.88 4.25 6.57
C THR A 232 9.89 5.73 6.20
N ILE A 233 9.74 6.06 4.93
CA ILE A 233 9.57 7.44 4.44
C ILE A 233 8.18 8.02 4.75
N TYR A 234 7.21 7.17 5.07
CA TYR A 234 5.86 7.56 5.48
C TYR A 234 5.66 7.39 6.98
N PRO A 235 4.90 8.26 7.64
CA PRO A 235 4.47 8.02 9.01
C PRO A 235 3.55 6.79 9.07
N PHE A 236 3.53 6.13 10.24
CA PHE A 236 2.72 4.96 10.50
C PHE A 236 1.54 5.28 11.42
N TRP A 237 0.37 4.73 11.07
CA TRP A 237 -0.81 4.68 11.92
C TRP A 237 -1.11 3.21 12.25
N LEU A 238 -0.87 2.84 13.50
CA LEU A 238 -1.01 1.47 14.00
C LEU A 238 -2.37 1.24 14.63
N ALA A 239 -3.07 0.19 14.22
CA ALA A 239 -4.18 -0.37 14.98
C ALA A 239 -3.68 -1.49 15.91
N MET A 240 -3.80 -1.23 17.22
CA MET A 240 -3.49 -2.21 18.26
C MET A 240 -4.43 -2.00 19.44
N TYR A 241 -5.44 -2.87 19.53
CA TYR A 241 -6.55 -2.71 20.44
C TYR A 241 -6.35 -3.41 21.77
N GLU A 242 -6.95 -2.84 22.84
CA GLU A 242 -7.10 -3.47 24.17
C GLU A 242 -5.79 -4.04 24.74
N SER A 243 -4.67 -3.45 24.36
CA SER A 243 -3.33 -3.87 24.76
C SER A 243 -2.51 -2.63 25.11
N PRO A 244 -1.63 -2.72 26.12
CA PRO A 244 -0.70 -1.64 26.38
C PRO A 244 0.23 -1.45 25.17
N MET A 245 0.72 -0.23 24.95
CA MET A 245 1.67 0.06 23.91
C MET A 245 2.94 -0.79 24.09
N ASN A 246 3.14 -1.75 23.23
CA ASN A 246 4.30 -2.64 23.20
C ASN A 246 4.76 -2.95 21.77
N TYR A 247 4.33 -2.13 20.81
CA TYR A 247 4.76 -2.28 19.43
C TYR A 247 6.23 -1.87 19.29
N GLN A 248 6.98 -2.65 18.53
CA GLN A 248 8.45 -2.52 18.49
C GLN A 248 8.96 -1.30 17.71
N TYR A 249 8.16 -0.75 16.79
CA TYR A 249 8.57 0.35 15.92
C TYR A 249 7.84 1.64 16.23
N GLU A 250 8.47 2.78 15.94
CA GLU A 250 7.87 4.10 16.08
C GLU A 250 6.61 4.21 15.21
N VAL A 251 5.55 4.76 15.79
CA VAL A 251 4.30 5.10 15.12
C VAL A 251 3.89 6.51 15.48
N GLU A 252 3.38 7.27 14.54
CA GLU A 252 2.89 8.63 14.80
C GLU A 252 1.46 8.62 15.34
N TYR A 253 0.65 7.66 14.87
CA TYR A 253 -0.72 7.51 15.32
C TYR A 253 -0.96 6.09 15.80
N TRP A 254 -1.75 5.98 16.89
CA TRP A 254 -2.16 4.72 17.48
C TRP A 254 -3.66 4.68 17.68
N GLN A 255 -4.36 3.84 16.91
CA GLN A 255 -5.75 3.49 17.11
C GLN A 255 -5.81 2.41 18.21
N TYR A 256 -6.16 2.83 19.44
CA TYR A 256 -6.08 1.95 20.60
C TYR A 256 -7.39 1.24 20.94
N THR A 257 -8.50 1.68 20.38
CA THR A 257 -9.81 1.03 20.54
C THR A 257 -10.72 1.35 19.37
N ARG A 258 -11.60 0.41 19.05
CA ARG A 258 -12.72 0.53 18.09
C ARG A 258 -14.09 0.49 18.78
N PHE A 259 -14.10 0.50 20.11
CA PHE A 259 -15.30 0.43 20.93
C PHE A 259 -15.41 1.63 21.86
N GLY A 260 -14.75 2.72 21.53
CA GLY A 260 -14.77 3.94 22.30
C GLY A 260 -16.14 4.60 22.30
N SER A 261 -16.43 5.39 23.33
CA SER A 261 -17.63 6.23 23.43
C SER A 261 -17.18 7.69 23.49
N VAL A 262 -17.56 8.47 22.49
CA VAL A 262 -17.22 9.89 22.40
C VAL A 262 -18.50 10.71 22.34
N PRO A 263 -18.74 11.66 23.29
CA PRO A 263 -19.87 12.54 23.23
C PRO A 263 -20.00 13.25 21.88
N GLY A 264 -21.13 13.09 21.23
CA GLY A 264 -21.39 13.69 19.93
C GLY A 264 -21.19 12.73 18.75
N ILE A 265 -20.57 11.56 18.95
CA ILE A 265 -20.44 10.50 17.95
C ILE A 265 -21.37 9.36 18.32
N PRO A 266 -22.36 9.01 17.48
CA PRO A 266 -23.27 7.90 17.75
C PRO A 266 -22.54 6.54 17.67
N GLY A 267 -22.90 5.63 18.58
CA GLY A 267 -22.37 4.26 18.60
C GLY A 267 -20.95 4.18 19.14
N ASN A 268 -20.22 3.20 18.66
CA ASN A 268 -18.79 3.04 18.95
C ASN A 268 -17.98 3.99 18.07
N ALA A 269 -16.89 4.48 18.61
CA ALA A 269 -15.91 5.30 17.88
C ALA A 269 -14.54 4.64 17.95
N ASP A 270 -13.83 4.67 16.82
CA ASP A 270 -12.42 4.39 16.75
C ASP A 270 -11.65 5.57 17.34
N ILE A 271 -10.90 5.34 18.45
CA ILE A 271 -10.19 6.42 19.13
C ILE A 271 -8.69 6.25 18.94
N ASN A 272 -8.08 7.38 18.63
CA ASN A 272 -6.68 7.49 18.24
C ASN A 272 -5.91 8.41 19.17
N LEU A 273 -4.63 8.09 19.38
CA LEU A 273 -3.64 9.02 19.90
C LEU A 273 -2.65 9.40 18.82
N ARG A 274 -2.37 10.68 18.66
CA ARG A 274 -1.19 11.16 17.95
C ARG A 274 -0.07 11.33 18.95
N LEU A 275 1.05 10.67 18.68
CA LEU A 275 2.23 10.62 19.51
C LEU A 275 3.37 11.36 18.78
N PRO A 276 3.86 12.49 19.29
CA PRO A 276 4.95 13.18 18.65
C PRO A 276 6.24 12.37 18.73
N LYS A 277 7.10 12.52 17.73
CA LYS A 277 8.43 11.89 17.72
C LYS A 277 9.21 12.28 18.96
N ARG A 278 9.79 11.30 19.62
CA ARG A 278 10.70 11.50 20.75
C ARG A 278 12.13 11.16 20.32
N PRO A 279 13.14 11.95 20.75
CA PRO A 279 14.51 11.50 20.59
C PRO A 279 14.70 10.20 21.38
N ILE A 280 15.30 9.20 20.74
CA ILE A 280 15.74 7.97 21.43
C ILE A 280 16.87 8.40 22.37
N VAL A 281 16.70 8.18 23.66
CA VAL A 281 17.68 8.54 24.71
C VAL A 281 18.67 7.41 24.92
#